data_703329df5c26924244ad95485bda2445
#
_entry.id   703329df5c26924244ad95485bda2445
#
_cell.length_a   1.000
_cell.length_b   1.000
_cell.length_c   1.000
_cell.angle_alpha   90.00
_cell.angle_beta   90.00
_cell.angle_gamma   90.00
#
_symmetry.space_group_name_H-M   'P 1'
#
loop_
_entity.id
_entity.type
_entity.pdbx_description
1 polymer ?
#
loop_
_entity_poly.entity_id
_entity_poly.type
_entity_poly.pdbx_seq_one_letter_code
_entity_poly.pdbx_strand_id
1 'polypeptide(L)'
;MPRKAKSKPLLGLDVGSSAVKLVEVRRAKQGLEASAIDLRALSPDVVVDGAIVDNLALASSVAQMLKDSRVHNRSVATAVSGNSVIVKQISMPAMTEEELAETIEAEAAQHIPFERSDVHMDYQILDIKDSGAMDILLVAVKKDKVGNYTNALSMAGLSAVVMDHDPLALENCYEYNYEPAPDEIAALLNVGASVTNIVVTKGAVPLFTRDVSVGGNQYTDALQKEFHLSADAAEAVKLGRANGDGVDESRRLPVLQSVTKLIVLEVQKTFDFFRASTNGQRIAHMYLSGGAAQTTGLKDTLQEEFGEVVDFLDPFRRIAYPDNGPLAEAIRRERPRLAVAVGLALRSFDDL
;
A
#
# COMPACT_ATOMS: atom_id res chain seq x y z
N MET A 1 -26.55 -25.77 -6.55
CA MET A 1 -25.40 -25.00 -6.09
C MET A 1 -25.89 -24.05 -5.01
N PRO A 2 -25.36 -24.07 -3.80
CA PRO A 2 -25.71 -23.09 -2.79
C PRO A 2 -25.30 -21.70 -3.30
N ARG A 3 -26.19 -20.72 -3.21
CA ARG A 3 -25.86 -19.31 -3.46
C ARG A 3 -24.75 -18.95 -2.47
N LYS A 4 -23.52 -18.68 -2.95
CA LYS A 4 -22.48 -18.04 -2.13
C LYS A 4 -23.11 -16.81 -1.46
N ALA A 5 -22.99 -16.70 -0.16
CA ALA A 5 -23.47 -15.55 0.58
C ALA A 5 -22.78 -14.31 -0.02
N LYS A 6 -23.56 -13.30 -0.44
CA LYS A 6 -23.00 -12.05 -0.91
C LYS A 6 -22.11 -11.50 0.21
N SER A 7 -20.82 -11.40 -0.04
CA SER A 7 -19.89 -10.73 0.88
C SER A 7 -20.42 -9.34 1.19
N LYS A 8 -20.43 -8.97 2.47
CA LYS A 8 -20.83 -7.61 2.86
C LYS A 8 -19.74 -6.65 2.36
N PRO A 9 -20.11 -5.49 1.80
CA PRO A 9 -19.11 -4.51 1.38
C PRO A 9 -18.23 -4.14 2.58
N LEU A 10 -16.93 -3.98 2.34
CA LEU A 10 -15.95 -3.51 3.32
C LEU A 10 -15.56 -2.07 2.98
N LEU A 11 -15.21 -1.30 4.00
CA LEU A 11 -14.49 -0.05 3.79
C LEU A 11 -13.01 -0.36 3.62
N GLY A 12 -12.35 0.23 2.64
CA GLY A 12 -10.90 0.26 2.60
C GLY A 12 -10.40 1.39 3.49
N LEU A 13 -9.64 1.06 4.53
CA LEU A 13 -9.08 2.03 5.47
C LEU A 13 -7.56 1.87 5.53
N ASP A 14 -6.84 2.77 4.89
CA ASP A 14 -5.39 2.86 4.93
C ASP A 14 -4.97 3.82 6.06
N VAL A 15 -4.24 3.29 7.04
CA VAL A 15 -3.70 4.03 8.20
C VAL A 15 -2.22 4.31 7.96
N GLY A 16 -1.93 5.42 7.30
CA GLY A 16 -0.55 5.86 7.05
C GLY A 16 -0.03 6.84 8.09
N SER A 17 1.29 7.09 8.08
CA SER A 17 1.95 7.95 9.07
C SER A 17 1.56 9.43 8.98
N SER A 18 1.15 9.94 7.81
CA SER A 18 0.73 11.34 7.65
C SER A 18 -0.78 11.55 7.52
N ALA A 19 -1.52 10.50 7.21
CA ALA A 19 -2.97 10.59 7.03
C ALA A 19 -3.63 9.22 7.07
N VAL A 20 -4.90 9.21 7.52
CA VAL A 20 -5.82 8.09 7.29
C VAL A 20 -6.59 8.34 6.00
N LYS A 21 -6.79 7.32 5.19
CA LYS A 21 -7.58 7.36 3.96
C LYS A 21 -8.67 6.32 4.02
N LEU A 22 -9.86 6.70 3.61
CA LEU A 22 -11.04 5.86 3.56
C LEU A 22 -11.58 5.83 2.13
N VAL A 23 -11.90 4.64 1.66
CA VAL A 23 -12.58 4.43 0.38
C VAL A 23 -13.73 3.45 0.56
N GLU A 24 -14.90 3.78 0.05
CA GLU A 24 -16.03 2.88 -0.09
C GLU A 24 -16.31 2.62 -1.56
N VAL A 25 -16.28 1.34 -1.94
CA VAL A 25 -16.62 0.87 -3.29
C VAL A 25 -17.85 -0.02 -3.21
N ARG A 26 -18.74 0.08 -4.17
CA ARG A 26 -19.94 -0.74 -4.28
C ARG A 26 -20.12 -1.30 -5.68
N ARG A 27 -20.88 -2.39 -5.80
CA ARG A 27 -21.30 -2.90 -7.11
C ARG A 27 -22.32 -1.93 -7.73
N ALA A 28 -22.04 -1.52 -8.97
CA ALA A 28 -22.95 -0.75 -9.81
C ALA A 28 -23.56 -1.66 -10.91
N LYS A 29 -24.36 -1.09 -11.78
CA LYS A 29 -24.93 -1.83 -12.95
C LYS A 29 -23.84 -2.31 -13.91
N GLN A 30 -22.77 -1.55 -14.02
CA GLN A 30 -21.62 -1.85 -14.88
C GLN A 30 -20.35 -1.74 -14.01
N GLY A 31 -19.87 -2.86 -13.46
CA GLY A 31 -18.62 -2.92 -12.70
C GLY A 31 -18.75 -2.37 -11.27
N LEU A 32 -17.72 -1.66 -10.84
CA LEU A 32 -17.62 -1.07 -9.50
C LEU A 32 -17.69 0.47 -9.57
N GLU A 33 -18.19 1.07 -8.48
CA GLU A 33 -18.34 2.51 -8.34
C GLU A 33 -17.86 2.95 -6.95
N ALA A 34 -17.06 4.01 -6.90
CA ALA A 34 -16.70 4.67 -5.66
C ALA A 34 -17.89 5.49 -5.11
N SER A 35 -18.29 5.21 -3.90
CA SER A 35 -19.42 5.88 -3.25
C SER A 35 -19.01 6.90 -2.20
N ALA A 36 -17.83 6.73 -1.60
CA ALA A 36 -17.24 7.69 -0.67
C ALA A 36 -15.71 7.58 -0.69
N ILE A 37 -15.06 8.71 -0.50
CA ILE A 37 -13.67 8.80 -0.09
C ILE A 37 -13.55 9.87 1.00
N ASP A 38 -12.60 9.68 1.91
CA ASP A 38 -12.16 10.75 2.82
C ASP A 38 -10.66 10.56 3.10
N LEU A 39 -10.00 11.67 3.41
CA LEU A 39 -8.59 11.70 3.77
C LEU A 39 -8.40 12.70 4.91
N ARG A 40 -7.83 12.23 6.02
CA ARG A 40 -7.57 13.01 7.21
C ARG A 40 -6.09 13.02 7.54
N ALA A 41 -5.52 14.21 7.63
CA ALA A 41 -4.17 14.37 8.13
C ALA A 41 -4.09 13.90 9.59
N LEU A 42 -2.99 13.27 9.94
CA LEU A 42 -2.62 12.89 11.29
C LEU A 42 -1.43 13.75 11.76
N SER A 43 -1.40 14.02 13.06
CA SER A 43 -0.20 14.58 13.69
C SER A 43 0.96 13.58 13.58
N PRO A 44 2.21 14.05 13.43
CA PRO A 44 3.38 13.18 13.21
C PRO A 44 3.58 12.07 14.25
N ASP A 45 3.13 12.29 15.49
CA ASP A 45 3.32 11.37 16.62
C ASP A 45 2.22 10.30 16.76
N VAL A 46 1.21 10.30 15.88
CA VAL A 46 0.07 9.36 15.97
C VAL A 46 0.44 8.00 15.40
N VAL A 47 1.09 7.99 14.22
CA VAL A 47 1.59 6.78 13.56
C VAL A 47 3.03 7.01 13.12
N VAL A 48 3.97 6.27 13.71
CA VAL A 48 5.40 6.36 13.45
C VAL A 48 5.88 5.04 12.84
N ASP A 49 6.47 5.09 11.66
CA ASP A 49 6.99 3.93 10.94
C ASP A 49 5.99 2.75 10.84
N GLY A 50 4.72 3.09 10.61
CA GLY A 50 3.63 2.12 10.53
C GLY A 50 3.21 1.53 11.88
N ALA A 51 3.69 2.04 13.02
CA ALA A 51 3.22 1.67 14.34
C ALA A 51 2.29 2.76 14.90
N ILE A 52 1.10 2.38 15.36
CA ILE A 52 0.18 3.31 16.03
C ILE A 52 0.74 3.58 17.43
N VAL A 53 1.10 4.82 17.69
CA VAL A 53 1.65 5.29 18.99
C VAL A 53 0.55 5.91 19.86
N ASP A 54 -0.39 6.64 19.25
CA ASP A 54 -1.55 7.22 19.94
C ASP A 54 -2.86 6.67 19.39
N ASN A 55 -3.36 5.61 20.03
CA ASN A 55 -4.61 4.96 19.66
C ASN A 55 -5.83 5.88 19.82
N LEU A 56 -5.83 6.79 20.80
CA LEU A 56 -6.95 7.70 21.07
C LEU A 56 -7.05 8.77 19.99
N ALA A 57 -5.93 9.38 19.62
CA ALA A 57 -5.88 10.37 18.55
C ALA A 57 -6.30 9.76 17.20
N LEU A 58 -5.79 8.55 16.88
CA LEU A 58 -6.20 7.83 15.68
C LEU A 58 -7.72 7.53 15.68
N ALA A 59 -8.21 6.95 16.78
CA ALA A 59 -9.63 6.59 16.90
C ALA A 59 -10.54 7.83 16.77
N SER A 60 -10.16 8.95 17.39
CA SER A 60 -10.91 10.21 17.29
C SER A 60 -10.92 10.73 15.87
N SER A 61 -9.79 10.70 15.17
CA SER A 61 -9.68 11.12 13.77
C SER A 61 -10.56 10.27 12.85
N VAL A 62 -10.50 8.94 13.02
CA VAL A 62 -11.32 8.00 12.24
C VAL A 62 -12.81 8.16 12.53
N ALA A 63 -13.21 8.29 13.80
CA ALA A 63 -14.60 8.49 14.17
C ALA A 63 -15.19 9.80 13.57
N GLN A 64 -14.39 10.88 13.58
CA GLN A 64 -14.79 12.13 12.95
C GLN A 64 -14.88 12.00 11.42
N MET A 65 -13.93 11.28 10.78
CA MET A 65 -13.97 10.98 9.35
C MET A 65 -15.27 10.25 8.96
N LEU A 66 -15.67 9.22 9.69
CA LEU A 66 -16.91 8.46 9.44
C LEU A 66 -18.15 9.32 9.56
N LYS A 67 -18.17 10.26 10.51
CA LYS A 67 -19.28 11.19 10.73
C LYS A 67 -19.41 12.17 9.56
N ASP A 68 -18.29 12.76 9.13
CA ASP A 68 -18.30 13.81 8.10
C ASP A 68 -18.56 13.23 6.70
N SER A 69 -17.99 12.05 6.40
CA SER A 69 -18.24 11.33 5.14
C SER A 69 -19.61 10.65 5.06
N ARG A 70 -20.39 10.65 6.17
CA ARG A 70 -21.70 9.98 6.28
C ARG A 70 -21.69 8.50 5.90
N VAL A 71 -20.55 7.84 6.08
CA VAL A 71 -20.41 6.41 5.85
C VAL A 71 -21.01 5.65 7.04
N HIS A 72 -21.90 4.71 6.75
CA HIS A 72 -22.61 3.92 7.77
C HIS A 72 -22.05 2.52 7.96
N ASN A 73 -21.29 2.01 6.99
CA ASN A 73 -20.62 0.74 7.11
C ASN A 73 -19.59 0.80 8.24
N ARG A 74 -19.45 -0.28 9.01
CA ARG A 74 -18.51 -0.39 10.13
C ARG A 74 -17.54 -1.54 9.98
N SER A 75 -17.69 -2.35 8.93
CA SER A 75 -16.77 -3.42 8.59
C SER A 75 -15.67 -2.89 7.68
N VAL A 76 -14.41 -3.05 8.07
CA VAL A 76 -13.27 -2.52 7.32
C VAL A 76 -12.28 -3.62 6.94
N ALA A 77 -11.68 -3.44 5.76
CA ALA A 77 -10.39 -3.99 5.42
C ALA A 77 -9.33 -2.90 5.70
N THR A 78 -8.30 -3.25 6.44
CA THR A 78 -7.15 -2.37 6.71
C THR A 78 -5.86 -3.15 6.47
N ALA A 79 -4.73 -2.49 6.44
CA ALA A 79 -3.45 -3.13 6.21
C ALA A 79 -2.39 -2.68 7.20
N VAL A 80 -1.34 -3.48 7.28
CA VAL A 80 -0.12 -3.22 8.03
C VAL A 80 1.10 -3.33 7.12
N SER A 81 2.19 -2.69 7.50
CA SER A 81 3.46 -2.74 6.77
C SER A 81 4.65 -2.70 7.72
N GLY A 82 5.85 -2.79 7.17
CA GLY A 82 7.12 -2.70 7.90
C GLY A 82 7.58 -4.02 8.50
N ASN A 83 8.62 -3.96 9.34
CA ASN A 83 9.39 -5.11 9.84
C ASN A 83 8.60 -6.13 10.69
N SER A 84 7.35 -5.84 11.03
CA SER A 84 6.47 -6.76 11.75
C SER A 84 5.70 -7.71 10.83
N VAL A 85 5.85 -7.54 9.51
CA VAL A 85 5.22 -8.37 8.48
C VAL A 85 6.30 -9.10 7.69
N ILE A 86 6.13 -10.37 7.49
CA ILE A 86 6.96 -11.21 6.62
C ILE A 86 6.08 -11.72 5.50
N VAL A 87 6.50 -11.52 4.27
CA VAL A 87 5.89 -12.11 3.08
C VAL A 87 6.97 -12.90 2.37
N LYS A 88 6.70 -14.18 2.09
CA LYS A 88 7.62 -15.05 1.37
C LYS A 88 6.88 -15.95 0.41
N GLN A 89 7.44 -16.11 -0.77
CA GLN A 89 7.08 -17.19 -1.66
C GLN A 89 7.95 -18.39 -1.33
N ILE A 90 7.32 -19.54 -1.09
CA ILE A 90 7.99 -20.83 -0.86
C ILE A 90 7.50 -21.84 -1.88
N SER A 91 8.32 -22.82 -2.22
CA SER A 91 7.95 -23.93 -3.12
C SER A 91 8.07 -25.23 -2.35
N MET A 92 7.03 -26.04 -2.41
CA MET A 92 6.98 -27.35 -1.73
C MET A 92 6.29 -28.39 -2.61
N PRO A 93 6.38 -29.70 -2.30
CA PRO A 93 5.65 -30.71 -3.05
C PRO A 93 4.15 -30.46 -3.10
N ALA A 94 3.51 -30.66 -4.25
CA ALA A 94 2.07 -30.55 -4.40
C ALA A 94 1.36 -31.58 -3.53
N MET A 95 0.36 -31.14 -2.79
CA MET A 95 -0.44 -31.94 -1.87
C MET A 95 -1.89 -31.41 -1.82
N THR A 96 -2.79 -32.10 -1.15
CA THR A 96 -4.16 -31.62 -0.94
C THR A 96 -4.20 -30.43 0.03
N GLU A 97 -5.30 -29.69 0.04
CA GLU A 97 -5.49 -28.56 0.98
C GLU A 97 -5.46 -29.03 2.44
N GLU A 98 -6.00 -30.24 2.72
CA GLU A 98 -5.98 -30.84 4.06
C GLU A 98 -4.55 -31.16 4.51
N GLU A 99 -3.74 -31.77 3.64
CA GLU A 99 -2.32 -32.08 3.91
C GLU A 99 -1.50 -30.79 4.07
N LEU A 100 -1.79 -29.79 3.25
CA LEU A 100 -1.13 -28.50 3.34
C LEU A 100 -1.44 -27.81 4.68
N ALA A 101 -2.69 -27.81 5.12
CA ALA A 101 -3.07 -27.20 6.39
C ALA A 101 -2.35 -27.84 7.59
N GLU A 102 -2.02 -29.14 7.52
CA GLU A 102 -1.27 -29.84 8.58
C GLU A 102 0.25 -29.55 8.52
N THR A 103 0.80 -29.32 7.33
CA THR A 103 2.25 -29.21 7.12
C THR A 103 2.77 -27.79 7.08
N ILE A 104 1.94 -26.83 6.67
CA ILE A 104 2.36 -25.45 6.38
C ILE A 104 2.96 -24.73 7.61
N GLU A 105 2.49 -25.04 8.82
CA GLU A 105 3.03 -24.44 10.03
C GLU A 105 4.49 -24.86 10.30
N ALA A 106 4.80 -26.14 10.07
CA ALA A 106 6.16 -26.67 10.25
C ALA A 106 7.12 -26.13 9.17
N GLU A 107 6.64 -26.00 7.94
CA GLU A 107 7.41 -25.44 6.84
C GLU A 107 7.65 -23.93 7.07
N ALA A 108 6.63 -23.20 7.46
CA ALA A 108 6.70 -21.78 7.75
C ALA A 108 7.74 -21.43 8.83
N ALA A 109 7.90 -22.29 9.84
CA ALA A 109 8.89 -22.09 10.90
C ALA A 109 10.34 -21.99 10.40
N GLN A 110 10.64 -22.54 9.22
CA GLN A 110 11.95 -22.42 8.59
C GLN A 110 12.18 -21.06 7.89
N HIS A 111 11.09 -20.36 7.59
CA HIS A 111 11.08 -19.14 6.78
C HIS A 111 10.75 -17.88 7.58
N ILE A 112 10.07 -18.02 8.72
CA ILE A 112 9.60 -16.92 9.56
C ILE A 112 10.51 -16.79 10.79
N PRO A 113 11.21 -15.65 10.97
CA PRO A 113 12.15 -15.45 12.08
C PRO A 113 11.43 -15.02 13.39
N PHE A 114 10.19 -15.45 13.59
CA PHE A 114 9.39 -15.16 14.79
C PHE A 114 8.88 -16.47 15.39
N GLU A 115 8.66 -16.48 16.70
CA GLU A 115 8.00 -17.60 17.35
C GLU A 115 6.55 -17.74 16.85
N ARG A 116 6.13 -18.97 16.62
CA ARG A 116 4.78 -19.26 16.11
C ARG A 116 3.66 -18.70 16.99
N SER A 117 3.88 -18.67 18.31
CA SER A 117 2.96 -18.10 19.28
C SER A 117 2.73 -16.61 19.10
N ASP A 118 3.69 -15.90 18.51
CA ASP A 118 3.73 -14.43 18.45
C ASP A 118 3.20 -13.85 17.15
N VAL A 119 2.85 -14.73 16.19
CA VAL A 119 2.38 -14.31 14.86
C VAL A 119 1.00 -14.87 14.53
N HIS A 120 0.25 -14.07 13.73
CA HIS A 120 -0.78 -14.60 12.86
C HIS A 120 -0.13 -14.97 11.55
N MET A 121 -0.56 -16.06 10.96
CA MET A 121 -0.05 -16.57 9.69
C MET A 121 -1.21 -16.95 8.79
N ASP A 122 -1.05 -16.64 7.52
CA ASP A 122 -1.96 -17.02 6.45
C ASP A 122 -1.15 -17.40 5.20
N TYR A 123 -1.77 -18.11 4.27
CA TYR A 123 -1.12 -18.52 3.04
C TYR A 123 -2.09 -18.59 1.86
N GLN A 124 -1.53 -18.45 0.66
CA GLN A 124 -2.26 -18.60 -0.59
C GLN A 124 -1.47 -19.48 -1.55
N ILE A 125 -2.11 -20.47 -2.16
CA ILE A 125 -1.52 -21.24 -3.26
C ILE A 125 -1.52 -20.35 -4.49
N LEU A 126 -0.34 -20.08 -5.04
CA LEU A 126 -0.16 -19.23 -6.22
C LEU A 126 -0.21 -20.06 -7.50
N ASP A 127 0.43 -21.23 -7.51
CA ASP A 127 0.53 -22.09 -8.69
C ASP A 127 0.80 -23.56 -8.28
N ILE A 128 0.32 -24.46 -9.10
CA ILE A 128 0.65 -25.91 -8.99
C ILE A 128 1.27 -26.33 -10.31
N LYS A 129 2.56 -26.61 -10.27
CA LYS A 129 3.38 -26.89 -11.46
C LYS A 129 3.23 -28.34 -11.92
N ASP A 130 3.35 -28.56 -13.22
CA ASP A 130 3.38 -29.91 -13.82
C ASP A 130 4.49 -30.82 -13.25
N SER A 131 5.56 -30.21 -12.69
CA SER A 131 6.63 -30.90 -12.00
C SER A 131 6.22 -31.56 -10.66
N GLY A 132 5.02 -31.35 -10.20
CA GLY A 132 4.54 -31.80 -8.90
C GLY A 132 5.00 -30.92 -7.73
N ALA A 133 5.37 -29.67 -8.00
CA ALA A 133 5.62 -28.64 -6.98
C ALA A 133 4.48 -27.63 -6.93
N MET A 134 4.23 -27.04 -5.77
CA MET A 134 3.31 -25.90 -5.59
C MET A 134 4.08 -24.70 -5.05
N ASP A 135 3.75 -23.53 -5.56
CA ASP A 135 4.24 -22.25 -5.06
C ASP A 135 3.19 -21.62 -4.14
N ILE A 136 3.61 -21.21 -2.97
CA ILE A 136 2.75 -20.67 -1.91
C ILE A 136 3.26 -19.31 -1.50
N LEU A 137 2.36 -18.32 -1.43
CA LEU A 137 2.62 -17.07 -0.75
C LEU A 137 2.31 -17.25 0.73
N LEU A 138 3.31 -17.09 1.57
CA LEU A 138 3.21 -17.17 3.02
C LEU A 138 3.29 -15.76 3.60
N VAL A 139 2.33 -15.40 4.45
CA VAL A 139 2.29 -14.11 5.14
C VAL A 139 2.26 -14.36 6.65
N ALA A 140 3.12 -13.70 7.38
CA ALA A 140 3.10 -13.71 8.84
C ALA A 140 3.20 -12.29 9.40
N VAL A 141 2.40 -11.99 10.42
CA VAL A 141 2.36 -10.68 11.06
C VAL A 141 2.35 -10.84 12.58
N LYS A 142 3.09 -10.00 13.30
CA LYS A 142 3.11 -10.01 14.75
C LYS A 142 1.72 -9.72 15.35
N LYS A 143 1.30 -10.54 16.31
CA LYS A 143 -0.01 -10.44 16.99
C LYS A 143 -0.21 -9.12 17.69
N ASP A 144 0.83 -8.58 18.31
CA ASP A 144 0.81 -7.28 18.98
C ASP A 144 0.48 -6.13 18.01
N LYS A 145 1.05 -6.16 16.80
CA LYS A 145 0.73 -5.18 15.76
C LYS A 145 -0.72 -5.26 15.32
N VAL A 146 -1.22 -6.46 15.01
CA VAL A 146 -2.63 -6.68 14.65
C VAL A 146 -3.55 -6.23 15.79
N GLY A 147 -3.22 -6.60 17.03
CA GLY A 147 -3.98 -6.23 18.22
C GLY A 147 -4.05 -4.72 18.43
N ASN A 148 -2.94 -4.00 18.20
CA ASN A 148 -2.90 -2.55 18.31
C ASN A 148 -3.82 -1.85 17.28
N TYR A 149 -3.75 -2.27 16.01
CA TYR A 149 -4.63 -1.77 14.96
C TYR A 149 -6.09 -2.08 15.24
N THR A 150 -6.40 -3.33 15.56
CA THR A 150 -7.77 -3.77 15.86
C THR A 150 -8.38 -3.00 17.04
N ASN A 151 -7.57 -2.76 18.08
CA ASN A 151 -8.00 -1.97 19.25
C ASN A 151 -8.29 -0.52 18.88
N ALA A 152 -7.38 0.17 18.18
CA ALA A 152 -7.59 1.55 17.77
C ALA A 152 -8.85 1.70 16.88
N LEU A 153 -9.07 0.78 15.95
CA LEU A 153 -10.24 0.79 15.08
C LEU A 153 -11.53 0.48 15.84
N SER A 154 -11.49 -0.45 16.80
CA SER A 154 -12.62 -0.74 17.69
C SER A 154 -13.02 0.48 18.51
N MET A 155 -12.06 1.26 19.03
CA MET A 155 -12.32 2.52 19.73
C MET A 155 -13.00 3.57 18.83
N ALA A 156 -12.75 3.53 17.51
CA ALA A 156 -13.43 4.36 16.52
C ALA A 156 -14.81 3.84 16.12
N GLY A 157 -15.27 2.70 16.66
CA GLY A 157 -16.52 2.04 16.32
C GLY A 157 -16.48 1.23 15.01
N LEU A 158 -15.28 0.82 14.58
CA LEU A 158 -15.06 -0.04 13.41
C LEU A 158 -14.73 -1.47 13.81
N SER A 159 -15.08 -2.42 12.94
CA SER A 159 -14.67 -3.82 13.03
C SER A 159 -13.69 -4.15 11.91
N ALA A 160 -12.45 -4.42 12.24
CA ALA A 160 -11.46 -4.91 11.29
C ALA A 160 -11.80 -6.36 10.91
N VAL A 161 -12.32 -6.57 9.72
CA VAL A 161 -12.74 -7.89 9.19
C VAL A 161 -11.58 -8.51 8.41
N VAL A 162 -10.81 -7.68 7.72
CA VAL A 162 -9.62 -8.08 6.97
C VAL A 162 -8.43 -7.25 7.46
N MET A 163 -7.33 -7.93 7.77
CA MET A 163 -6.02 -7.33 8.01
C MET A 163 -5.10 -7.78 6.88
N ASP A 164 -4.80 -6.86 5.97
CA ASP A 164 -3.98 -7.09 4.79
C ASP A 164 -2.54 -6.57 4.99
N HIS A 165 -1.72 -6.64 3.94
CA HIS A 165 -0.41 -6.04 3.84
C HIS A 165 -0.42 -4.93 2.78
N ASP A 166 0.12 -3.73 3.11
CA ASP A 166 0.06 -2.57 2.20
C ASP A 166 0.52 -2.89 0.76
N PRO A 167 1.66 -3.57 0.52
CA PRO A 167 2.08 -3.99 -0.81
C PRO A 167 1.07 -4.90 -1.53
N LEU A 168 0.43 -5.84 -0.82
CA LEU A 168 -0.57 -6.73 -1.43
C LEU A 168 -1.88 -5.98 -1.73
N ALA A 169 -2.29 -5.07 -0.86
CA ALA A 169 -3.41 -4.17 -1.16
C ALA A 169 -3.12 -3.28 -2.39
N LEU A 170 -1.87 -2.80 -2.54
CA LEU A 170 -1.46 -2.06 -3.73
C LEU A 170 -1.55 -2.94 -5.00
N GLU A 171 -1.14 -4.19 -4.89
CA GLU A 171 -1.22 -5.17 -5.96
C GLU A 171 -2.68 -5.46 -6.34
N ASN A 172 -3.59 -5.69 -5.41
CA ASN A 172 -5.03 -5.84 -5.65
C ASN A 172 -5.61 -4.62 -6.43
N CYS A 173 -5.16 -3.42 -6.08
CA CYS A 173 -5.55 -2.19 -6.79
C CYS A 173 -5.05 -2.20 -8.25
N TYR A 174 -3.82 -2.64 -8.48
CA TYR A 174 -3.22 -2.74 -9.80
C TYR A 174 -3.91 -3.82 -10.63
N GLU A 175 -4.05 -5.02 -10.12
CA GLU A 175 -4.70 -6.14 -10.79
C GLU A 175 -6.08 -5.74 -11.31
N TYR A 176 -6.94 -5.21 -10.45
CA TYR A 176 -8.30 -4.84 -10.83
C TYR A 176 -8.34 -3.73 -11.89
N ASN A 177 -7.50 -2.71 -11.75
CA ASN A 177 -7.57 -1.52 -12.60
C ASN A 177 -6.82 -1.66 -13.94
N TYR A 178 -5.82 -2.53 -14.03
CA TYR A 178 -4.95 -2.65 -15.20
C TYR A 178 -5.09 -3.96 -15.95
N GLU A 179 -5.60 -5.03 -15.32
CA GLU A 179 -5.72 -6.37 -15.92
C GLU A 179 -4.41 -6.79 -16.62
N PRO A 180 -3.28 -6.84 -15.88
CA PRO A 180 -1.99 -7.07 -16.50
C PRO A 180 -1.94 -8.41 -17.23
N ALA A 181 -1.16 -8.45 -18.32
CA ALA A 181 -0.93 -9.71 -19.02
C ALA A 181 -0.20 -10.72 -18.10
N PRO A 182 -0.49 -12.03 -18.19
CA PRO A 182 0.05 -13.03 -17.26
C PRO A 182 1.57 -13.06 -17.16
N ASP A 183 2.28 -12.66 -18.21
CA ASP A 183 3.74 -12.63 -18.26
C ASP A 183 4.35 -11.25 -18.06
N GLU A 184 3.53 -10.22 -17.89
CA GLU A 184 4.00 -8.85 -17.65
C GLU A 184 4.60 -8.74 -16.25
N ILE A 185 5.84 -8.25 -16.17
CA ILE A 185 6.50 -7.98 -14.89
C ILE A 185 6.50 -6.47 -14.65
N ALA A 186 5.80 -6.05 -13.60
CA ALA A 186 5.72 -4.66 -13.19
C ALA A 186 6.24 -4.46 -11.77
N ALA A 187 6.76 -3.26 -11.50
CA ALA A 187 7.06 -2.80 -10.15
C ALA A 187 6.05 -1.75 -9.70
N LEU A 188 5.45 -1.94 -8.55
CA LEU A 188 4.52 -1.00 -7.94
C LEU A 188 5.21 -0.37 -6.74
N LEU A 189 5.30 0.96 -6.73
CA LEU A 189 5.94 1.73 -5.68
C LEU A 189 4.90 2.64 -5.02
N ASN A 190 4.61 2.40 -3.74
CA ASN A 190 3.81 3.32 -2.94
C ASN A 190 4.75 4.15 -2.05
N VAL A 191 5.07 5.37 -2.48
CA VAL A 191 5.95 6.27 -1.74
C VAL A 191 5.12 7.05 -0.71
N GLY A 192 5.06 6.50 0.50
CA GLY A 192 4.34 7.06 1.64
C GLY A 192 5.10 8.18 2.34
N ALA A 193 4.64 8.56 3.54
CA ALA A 193 5.32 9.58 4.35
C ALA A 193 6.58 9.03 5.02
N SER A 194 6.50 7.88 5.70
CA SER A 194 7.65 7.26 6.40
C SER A 194 8.20 6.03 5.69
N VAL A 195 7.37 5.34 4.91
CA VAL A 195 7.71 4.05 4.30
C VAL A 195 7.41 4.11 2.80
N THR A 196 8.30 3.52 2.01
CA THR A 196 8.05 3.17 0.62
C THR A 196 7.82 1.66 0.54
N ASN A 197 6.63 1.26 0.08
CA ASN A 197 6.32 -0.13 -0.21
C ASN A 197 6.67 -0.43 -1.67
N ILE A 198 7.35 -1.53 -1.90
CA ILE A 198 7.75 -1.99 -3.23
C ILE A 198 7.18 -3.39 -3.43
N VAL A 199 6.46 -3.58 -4.52
CA VAL A 199 5.99 -4.88 -4.97
C VAL A 199 6.47 -5.10 -6.41
N VAL A 200 7.03 -6.26 -6.69
CA VAL A 200 7.26 -6.74 -8.06
C VAL A 200 6.25 -7.85 -8.31
N THR A 201 5.46 -7.70 -9.35
CA THR A 201 4.40 -8.64 -9.72
C THR A 201 4.63 -9.19 -11.13
N LYS A 202 4.19 -10.41 -11.37
CA LYS A 202 4.07 -11.01 -12.70
C LYS A 202 2.59 -11.28 -12.97
N GLY A 203 2.00 -10.51 -13.88
CA GLY A 203 0.55 -10.45 -13.99
C GLY A 203 -0.06 -10.03 -12.66
N ALA A 204 -0.98 -10.84 -12.14
CA ALA A 204 -1.64 -10.69 -10.85
C ALA A 204 -0.94 -11.45 -9.70
N VAL A 205 0.29 -11.94 -9.88
CA VAL A 205 1.00 -12.73 -8.87
C VAL A 205 2.14 -11.91 -8.27
N PRO A 206 2.12 -11.58 -6.97
CA PRO A 206 3.21 -10.88 -6.32
C PRO A 206 4.42 -11.82 -6.20
N LEU A 207 5.53 -11.46 -6.86
CA LEU A 207 6.77 -12.21 -6.83
C LEU A 207 7.69 -11.80 -5.68
N PHE A 208 7.66 -10.52 -5.34
CA PHE A 208 8.53 -9.96 -4.31
C PHE A 208 7.92 -8.72 -3.68
N THR A 209 8.02 -8.61 -2.37
CA THR A 209 7.59 -7.40 -1.63
C THR A 209 8.72 -6.91 -0.74
N ARG A 210 8.83 -5.60 -0.58
CA ARG A 210 9.77 -4.99 0.36
C ARG A 210 9.23 -3.66 0.87
N ASP A 211 9.33 -3.47 2.17
CA ASP A 211 9.09 -2.19 2.83
C ASP A 211 10.43 -1.52 3.13
N VAL A 212 10.54 -0.25 2.80
CA VAL A 212 11.76 0.55 2.99
C VAL A 212 11.42 1.77 3.83
N SER A 213 12.16 2.00 4.92
CA SER A 213 11.96 3.13 5.84
C SER A 213 12.50 4.44 5.27
N VAL A 214 12.12 4.76 4.03
CA VAL A 214 12.38 6.03 3.35
C VAL A 214 11.09 6.50 2.69
N GLY A 215 10.76 7.78 2.82
CA GLY A 215 9.53 8.33 2.25
C GLY A 215 9.52 9.87 2.25
N GLY A 216 8.32 10.43 2.25
CA GLY A 216 8.08 11.87 2.13
C GLY A 216 8.63 12.72 3.25
N ASN A 217 8.72 12.15 4.48
CA ASN A 217 9.23 12.87 5.65
C ASN A 217 10.69 13.29 5.48
N GLN A 218 11.53 12.44 4.87
CA GLN A 218 12.93 12.78 4.62
C GLN A 218 13.08 14.01 3.72
N TYR A 219 12.18 14.21 2.75
CA TYR A 219 12.16 15.44 1.95
C TYR A 219 11.76 16.65 2.78
N THR A 220 10.70 16.49 3.60
CA THR A 220 10.18 17.58 4.44
C THR A 220 11.24 17.99 5.46
N ASP A 221 11.89 17.03 6.12
CA ASP A 221 12.96 17.26 7.10
C ASP A 221 14.19 17.94 6.46
N ALA A 222 14.60 17.50 5.26
CA ALA A 222 15.71 18.11 4.53
C ALA A 222 15.43 19.58 4.17
N LEU A 223 14.20 19.87 3.71
CA LEU A 223 13.78 21.24 3.38
C LEU A 223 13.65 22.12 4.63
N GLN A 224 13.10 21.58 5.73
CA GLN A 224 13.04 22.30 7.01
C GLN A 224 14.44 22.69 7.51
N LYS A 225 15.38 21.76 7.45
CA LYS A 225 16.75 21.95 7.90
C LYS A 225 17.50 22.96 7.02
N GLU A 226 17.38 22.85 5.71
CA GLU A 226 18.13 23.73 4.76
C GLU A 226 17.59 25.15 4.73
N PHE A 227 16.26 25.31 4.81
CA PHE A 227 15.61 26.61 4.61
C PHE A 227 14.97 27.18 5.87
N HIS A 228 15.10 26.48 7.03
CA HIS A 228 14.49 26.86 8.31
C HIS A 228 12.97 27.06 8.24
N LEU A 229 12.30 26.19 7.47
CA LEU A 229 10.86 26.23 7.24
C LEU A 229 10.07 25.50 8.35
N SER A 230 8.80 25.88 8.53
CA SER A 230 7.84 25.04 9.22
C SER A 230 7.56 23.76 8.43
N ALA A 231 7.01 22.72 9.06
CA ALA A 231 6.64 21.48 8.37
C ALA A 231 5.67 21.72 7.21
N ASP A 232 4.65 22.55 7.42
CA ASP A 232 3.64 22.88 6.39
C ASP A 232 4.25 23.63 5.20
N ALA A 233 5.15 24.59 5.48
CA ALA A 233 5.85 25.32 4.44
C ALA A 233 6.80 24.39 3.65
N ALA A 234 7.52 23.50 4.33
CA ALA A 234 8.39 22.52 3.69
C ALA A 234 7.60 21.54 2.83
N GLU A 235 6.42 21.09 3.28
CA GLU A 235 5.52 20.23 2.49
C GLU A 235 5.01 20.94 1.24
N ALA A 236 4.64 22.22 1.33
CA ALA A 236 4.24 23.02 0.17
C ALA A 236 5.39 23.18 -0.83
N VAL A 237 6.61 23.48 -0.35
CA VAL A 237 7.84 23.58 -1.16
C VAL A 237 8.15 22.24 -1.83
N LYS A 238 8.06 21.12 -1.13
CA LYS A 238 8.27 19.77 -1.66
C LYS A 238 7.40 19.48 -2.88
N LEU A 239 6.14 19.85 -2.81
CA LEU A 239 5.14 19.60 -3.86
C LEU A 239 5.13 20.69 -4.96
N GLY A 240 6.04 21.64 -4.91
CA GLY A 240 6.08 22.73 -5.89
C GLY A 240 4.88 23.67 -5.82
N ARG A 241 4.13 23.67 -4.72
CA ARG A 241 3.02 24.59 -4.51
C ARG A 241 3.58 25.96 -4.14
N ALA A 242 3.18 27.00 -4.88
CA ALA A 242 3.61 28.36 -4.61
C ALA A 242 3.15 28.76 -3.20
N ASN A 243 4.10 29.12 -2.36
CA ASN A 243 4.05 29.92 -1.14
C ASN A 243 5.15 29.54 -0.16
N GLY A 244 6.16 28.86 -0.61
CA GLY A 244 7.35 28.70 0.22
C GLY A 244 8.08 30.03 0.24
N ASP A 245 7.88 30.83 1.23
CA ASP A 245 8.75 31.89 1.77
C ASP A 245 10.01 32.26 0.94
N GLY A 246 9.85 32.44 -0.40
CA GLY A 246 10.95 32.82 -1.28
C GLY A 246 11.97 31.72 -1.59
N VAL A 247 11.66 30.45 -1.40
CA VAL A 247 12.54 29.34 -1.79
C VAL A 247 12.50 29.17 -3.31
N ASP A 248 13.56 29.61 -3.96
CA ASP A 248 13.76 29.49 -5.39
C ASP A 248 13.92 28.02 -5.82
N GLU A 249 13.42 27.70 -7.00
CA GLU A 249 13.50 26.35 -7.58
C GLU A 249 14.94 25.86 -7.71
N SER A 250 15.86 26.73 -8.10
CA SER A 250 17.30 26.42 -8.21
C SER A 250 17.94 25.97 -6.90
N ARG A 251 17.41 26.45 -5.76
CA ARG A 251 17.87 26.07 -4.42
C ARG A 251 17.14 24.83 -3.89
N ARG A 252 15.86 24.68 -4.23
CA ARG A 252 15.00 23.57 -3.81
C ARG A 252 15.40 22.25 -4.45
N LEU A 253 15.60 22.23 -5.78
CA LEU A 253 15.85 21.00 -6.54
C LEU A 253 17.04 20.18 -6.03
N PRO A 254 18.22 20.74 -5.70
CA PRO A 254 19.33 19.97 -5.17
C PRO A 254 19.00 19.26 -3.84
N VAL A 255 18.19 19.89 -2.98
CA VAL A 255 17.75 19.28 -1.70
C VAL A 255 16.83 18.10 -1.98
N LEU A 256 15.84 18.28 -2.85
CA LEU A 256 14.94 17.18 -3.26
C LEU A 256 15.72 16.04 -3.91
N GLN A 257 16.63 16.31 -4.81
CA GLN A 257 17.46 15.31 -5.48
C GLN A 257 18.30 14.48 -4.51
N SER A 258 18.82 15.09 -3.44
CA SER A 258 19.59 14.38 -2.43
C SER A 258 18.79 13.27 -1.75
N VAL A 259 17.51 13.52 -1.46
CA VAL A 259 16.59 12.53 -0.87
C VAL A 259 16.09 11.54 -1.92
N THR A 260 15.77 12.02 -3.14
CA THR A 260 15.39 11.15 -4.26
C THR A 260 16.43 10.06 -4.49
N LYS A 261 17.73 10.37 -4.40
CA LYS A 261 18.80 9.38 -4.52
C LYS A 261 18.74 8.27 -3.47
N LEU A 262 18.23 8.56 -2.27
CA LEU A 262 18.04 7.51 -1.24
C LEU A 262 16.93 6.54 -1.66
N ILE A 263 15.83 7.04 -2.18
CA ILE A 263 14.72 6.20 -2.69
C ILE A 263 15.22 5.36 -3.87
N VAL A 264 15.89 5.99 -4.84
CA VAL A 264 16.47 5.32 -6.02
C VAL A 264 17.40 4.19 -5.59
N LEU A 265 18.30 4.44 -4.62
CA LEU A 265 19.23 3.43 -4.10
C LEU A 265 18.48 2.22 -3.51
N GLU A 266 17.41 2.44 -2.77
CA GLU A 266 16.64 1.35 -2.17
C GLU A 266 15.83 0.58 -3.23
N VAL A 267 15.29 1.26 -4.23
CA VAL A 267 14.66 0.63 -5.41
C VAL A 267 15.68 -0.21 -6.18
N GLN A 268 16.89 0.34 -6.42
CA GLN A 268 17.99 -0.38 -7.08
C GLN A 268 18.34 -1.68 -6.33
N LYS A 269 18.56 -1.60 -5.01
CA LYS A 269 18.85 -2.79 -4.20
C LYS A 269 17.75 -3.85 -4.30
N THR A 270 16.49 -3.39 -4.35
CA THR A 270 15.32 -4.27 -4.47
C THR A 270 15.31 -4.97 -5.82
N PHE A 271 15.56 -4.23 -6.91
CA PHE A 271 15.60 -4.78 -8.26
C PHE A 271 16.79 -5.70 -8.48
N ASP A 272 17.94 -5.38 -7.92
CA ASP A 272 19.11 -6.25 -7.99
C ASP A 272 18.88 -7.58 -7.28
N PHE A 273 18.26 -7.54 -6.09
CA PHE A 273 17.85 -8.76 -5.39
C PHE A 273 16.83 -9.56 -6.18
N PHE A 274 15.79 -8.91 -6.72
CA PHE A 274 14.78 -9.56 -7.56
C PHE A 274 15.40 -10.23 -8.78
N ARG A 275 16.27 -9.53 -9.52
CA ARG A 275 16.98 -10.10 -10.69
C ARG A 275 17.84 -11.31 -10.31
N ALA A 276 18.53 -11.23 -9.18
CA ALA A 276 19.35 -12.35 -8.70
C ALA A 276 18.52 -13.58 -8.32
N SER A 277 17.34 -13.39 -7.73
CA SER A 277 16.44 -14.47 -7.30
C SER A 277 15.61 -15.08 -8.44
N THR A 278 15.49 -14.40 -9.59
CA THR A 278 14.60 -14.79 -10.70
C THR A 278 15.34 -15.09 -12.01
N ASN A 279 16.61 -15.46 -11.94
CA ASN A 279 17.44 -15.75 -13.14
C ASN A 279 17.45 -14.60 -14.16
N GLY A 280 17.44 -13.35 -13.70
CA GLY A 280 17.62 -12.18 -14.55
C GLY A 280 16.33 -11.65 -15.21
N GLN A 281 15.16 -11.97 -14.69
CA GLN A 281 13.90 -11.38 -15.15
C GLN A 281 13.96 -9.85 -15.09
N ARG A 282 13.34 -9.17 -16.08
CA ARG A 282 13.33 -7.72 -16.19
C ARG A 282 11.95 -7.15 -15.88
N ILE A 283 11.93 -6.07 -15.13
CA ILE A 283 10.75 -5.25 -14.90
C ILE A 283 10.51 -4.46 -16.19
N ALA A 284 9.28 -4.50 -16.73
CA ALA A 284 8.93 -3.81 -17.96
C ALA A 284 8.32 -2.42 -17.70
N HIS A 285 7.67 -2.24 -16.56
CA HIS A 285 6.95 -1.03 -16.23
C HIS A 285 7.00 -0.73 -14.72
N MET A 286 7.04 0.53 -14.37
CA MET A 286 7.00 1.00 -12.99
C MET A 286 5.77 1.87 -12.76
N TYR A 287 4.99 1.58 -11.72
CA TYR A 287 3.84 2.39 -11.34
C TYR A 287 4.06 3.04 -9.98
N LEU A 288 3.88 4.35 -9.92
CA LEU A 288 4.05 5.16 -8.72
C LEU A 288 2.70 5.49 -8.08
N SER A 289 2.63 5.36 -6.77
CA SER A 289 1.53 5.80 -5.93
C SER A 289 2.05 6.37 -4.61
N GLY A 290 1.14 6.87 -3.78
CA GLY A 290 1.50 7.49 -2.50
C GLY A 290 1.65 9.01 -2.58
N GLY A 291 1.58 9.66 -1.44
CA GLY A 291 1.63 11.13 -1.36
C GLY A 291 2.97 11.70 -1.81
N ALA A 292 4.07 11.06 -1.45
CA ALA A 292 5.40 11.50 -1.80
C ALA A 292 5.81 11.14 -3.24
N ALA A 293 5.07 10.27 -3.93
CA ALA A 293 5.29 10.01 -5.35
C ALA A 293 5.16 11.27 -6.22
N GLN A 294 4.41 12.28 -5.74
CA GLN A 294 4.22 13.56 -6.42
C GLN A 294 5.37 14.56 -6.20
N THR A 295 6.41 14.20 -5.43
CA THR A 295 7.57 15.06 -5.21
C THR A 295 8.23 15.42 -6.54
N THR A 296 8.52 16.69 -6.73
CA THR A 296 9.13 17.22 -7.96
C THR A 296 10.41 16.44 -8.32
N GLY A 297 10.45 15.89 -9.53
CA GLY A 297 11.62 15.20 -10.09
C GLY A 297 11.75 13.72 -9.71
N LEU A 298 10.96 13.18 -8.79
CA LEU A 298 11.08 11.77 -8.39
C LEU A 298 10.79 10.82 -9.56
N LYS A 299 9.67 11.02 -10.26
CA LYS A 299 9.28 10.19 -11.41
C LYS A 299 10.37 10.20 -12.49
N ASP A 300 10.82 11.41 -12.86
CA ASP A 300 11.79 11.60 -13.93
C ASP A 300 13.13 10.96 -13.58
N THR A 301 13.60 11.13 -12.34
CA THR A 301 14.83 10.50 -11.86
C THR A 301 14.73 8.96 -11.87
N LEU A 302 13.61 8.38 -11.46
CA LEU A 302 13.42 6.94 -11.54
C LEU A 302 13.44 6.45 -13.00
N GLN A 303 12.79 7.17 -13.91
CA GLN A 303 12.78 6.83 -15.33
C GLN A 303 14.18 6.94 -15.97
N GLU A 304 14.94 7.96 -15.62
CA GLU A 304 16.32 8.16 -16.09
C GLU A 304 17.27 7.07 -15.56
N GLU A 305 17.15 6.72 -14.28
CA GLU A 305 18.05 5.75 -13.62
C GLU A 305 17.82 4.32 -14.07
N PHE A 306 16.56 3.90 -14.22
CA PHE A 306 16.21 2.52 -14.54
C PHE A 306 15.99 2.28 -16.03
N GLY A 307 15.73 3.32 -16.82
CA GLY A 307 15.45 3.21 -18.26
C GLY A 307 14.09 2.59 -18.60
N GLU A 308 13.26 2.32 -17.60
CA GLU A 308 11.92 1.72 -17.76
C GLU A 308 10.86 2.82 -17.81
N VAL A 309 9.69 2.49 -18.35
CA VAL A 309 8.55 3.42 -18.33
C VAL A 309 8.04 3.56 -16.90
N VAL A 310 7.93 4.79 -16.43
CA VAL A 310 7.42 5.11 -15.09
C VAL A 310 6.14 5.92 -15.22
N ASP A 311 5.02 5.41 -14.69
CA ASP A 311 3.74 6.09 -14.69
C ASP A 311 3.12 6.19 -13.29
N PHE A 312 2.19 7.12 -13.10
CA PHE A 312 1.38 7.13 -11.88
C PHE A 312 0.27 6.09 -11.99
N LEU A 313 0.13 5.28 -10.94
CA LEU A 313 -0.97 4.33 -10.81
C LEU A 313 -2.28 5.08 -10.63
N ASP A 314 -3.26 4.81 -11.51
CA ASP A 314 -4.62 5.32 -11.37
C ASP A 314 -5.51 4.27 -10.68
N PRO A 315 -5.84 4.46 -9.39
CA PRO A 315 -6.65 3.50 -8.64
C PRO A 315 -8.13 3.49 -9.03
N PHE A 316 -8.57 4.42 -9.87
CA PHE A 316 -9.95 4.51 -10.36
C PHE A 316 -10.07 4.33 -11.88
N ARG A 317 -9.09 3.69 -12.51
CA ARG A 317 -9.09 3.48 -13.96
C ARG A 317 -10.32 2.69 -14.44
N ARG A 318 -10.80 1.73 -13.64
CA ARG A 318 -11.97 0.89 -13.90
C ARG A 318 -13.06 1.00 -12.85
N ILE A 319 -12.86 1.83 -11.85
CA ILE A 319 -13.86 2.12 -10.82
C ILE A 319 -14.55 3.43 -11.19
N ALA A 320 -15.82 3.36 -11.48
CA ALA A 320 -16.61 4.55 -11.84
C ALA A 320 -16.74 5.50 -10.64
N TYR A 321 -16.88 6.78 -10.91
CA TYR A 321 -17.23 7.81 -9.95
C TYR A 321 -17.95 8.95 -10.68
N PRO A 322 -18.70 9.82 -10.00
CA PRO A 322 -19.42 10.91 -10.65
C PRO A 322 -18.48 11.84 -11.45
N ASP A 323 -18.97 12.36 -12.57
CA ASP A 323 -18.18 13.30 -13.38
C ASP A 323 -17.92 14.63 -12.67
N ASN A 324 -18.84 15.05 -11.81
CA ASN A 324 -18.81 16.35 -11.12
C ASN A 324 -19.26 16.21 -9.66
N GLY A 325 -19.00 17.27 -8.88
CA GLY A 325 -19.37 17.36 -7.49
C GLY A 325 -18.24 17.01 -6.51
N PRO A 326 -18.51 17.13 -5.21
CA PRO A 326 -17.47 17.05 -4.17
C PRO A 326 -16.67 15.73 -4.18
N LEU A 327 -17.32 14.60 -4.46
CA LEU A 327 -16.65 13.29 -4.53
C LEU A 327 -15.69 13.23 -5.72
N ALA A 328 -16.12 13.71 -6.89
CA ALA A 328 -15.27 13.74 -8.08
C ALA A 328 -14.04 14.64 -7.89
N GLU A 329 -14.23 15.81 -7.31
CA GLU A 329 -13.15 16.75 -7.00
C GLU A 329 -12.16 16.16 -5.99
N ALA A 330 -12.68 15.53 -4.94
CA ALA A 330 -11.86 14.85 -3.93
C ALA A 330 -11.04 13.71 -4.55
N ILE A 331 -11.65 12.85 -5.39
CA ILE A 331 -10.95 11.77 -6.08
C ILE A 331 -9.83 12.33 -6.96
N ARG A 332 -10.11 13.34 -7.79
CA ARG A 332 -9.09 13.92 -8.68
C ARG A 332 -7.90 14.51 -7.91
N ARG A 333 -8.16 15.14 -6.78
CA ARG A 333 -7.13 15.76 -5.93
C ARG A 333 -6.27 14.73 -5.20
N GLU A 334 -6.91 13.70 -4.63
CA GLU A 334 -6.26 12.73 -3.74
C GLU A 334 -5.86 11.42 -4.43
N ARG A 335 -6.21 11.24 -5.70
CA ARG A 335 -6.03 10.01 -6.50
C ARG A 335 -4.70 9.28 -6.25
N PRO A 336 -3.52 9.92 -6.32
CA PRO A 336 -2.25 9.22 -6.14
C PRO A 336 -2.06 8.63 -4.74
N ARG A 337 -2.82 9.11 -3.76
CA ARG A 337 -2.71 8.72 -2.34
C ARG A 337 -3.66 7.59 -1.96
N LEU A 338 -4.56 7.16 -2.85
CA LEU A 338 -5.69 6.29 -2.54
C LEU A 338 -5.49 4.83 -2.99
N ALA A 339 -4.36 4.50 -3.62
CA ALA A 339 -4.16 3.17 -4.22
C ALA A 339 -4.30 2.03 -3.21
N VAL A 340 -3.65 2.12 -2.04
CA VAL A 340 -3.77 1.12 -0.97
C VAL A 340 -5.20 1.05 -0.44
N ALA A 341 -5.84 2.20 -0.15
CA ALA A 341 -7.21 2.22 0.35
C ALA A 341 -8.22 1.65 -0.66
N VAL A 342 -8.01 1.86 -1.97
CA VAL A 342 -8.81 1.24 -3.04
C VAL A 342 -8.59 -0.28 -3.05
N GLY A 343 -7.35 -0.75 -3.03
CA GLY A 343 -7.04 -2.19 -2.98
C GLY A 343 -7.70 -2.87 -1.78
N LEU A 344 -7.67 -2.22 -0.61
CA LEU A 344 -8.38 -2.70 0.58
C LEU A 344 -9.90 -2.77 0.40
N ALA A 345 -10.51 -1.76 -0.23
CA ALA A 345 -11.94 -1.77 -0.52
C ALA A 345 -12.34 -2.88 -1.50
N LEU A 346 -11.42 -3.27 -2.39
CA LEU A 346 -11.61 -4.36 -3.34
C LEU A 346 -11.66 -5.74 -2.67
N ARG A 347 -11.11 -5.91 -1.44
CA ARG A 347 -11.23 -7.15 -0.66
C ARG A 347 -12.69 -7.57 -0.40
N SER A 348 -13.64 -6.68 -0.63
CA SER A 348 -15.08 -7.00 -0.63
C SER A 348 -15.53 -7.85 -1.82
N PHE A 349 -14.70 -7.98 -2.83
CA PHE A 349 -15.05 -8.49 -4.15
C PHE A 349 -14.06 -9.56 -4.64
N ASP A 350 -13.36 -10.23 -3.73
CA ASP A 350 -12.37 -11.29 -4.03
C ASP A 350 -12.92 -12.46 -4.87
N ASP A 351 -14.23 -12.46 -5.14
CA ASP A 351 -14.89 -13.44 -6.03
C ASP A 351 -15.05 -12.91 -7.49
N LEU A 352 -14.49 -11.72 -7.82
CA LEU A 352 -14.52 -11.17 -9.16
C LEU A 352 -13.33 -11.65 -9.99
#